data_ea1ed980e9ff1b73736eb78fd18c6217
#
_entry.id   ea1ed980e9ff1b73736eb78fd18c6217
#
_cell.length_a   1.000
_cell.length_b   1.000
_cell.length_c   1.000
_cell.angle_alpha   90.00
_cell.angle_beta   90.00
_cell.angle_gamma   90.00
#
_symmetry.space_group_name_H-M   'P 1'
#
loop_
_entity.id
_entity.type
_entity.pdbx_description
1 polymer ?
#
loop_
_entity_poly.entity_id
_entity_poly.type
_entity_poly.pdbx_seq_one_letter_code
_entity_poly.pdbx_strand_id
1 'polypeptide(L)'
;QDGTVWGRKKGDQFPFDPGVLVDDDGQVYIACGFERSFIAKIDPQDMTHVLDGTYLEHIIPCEVTENGGFTDPDSRFYEAASLRKIGDTYYFIYSPKRGSRLAYATSDKPMGPYTYRGYIVDNGVDYPAGNNHGSICRIGNQWYIFYHRMTNGSVMSRRACVEKIEILPDGTIPPVEMTSLGFSDALNPYEETPAELACVLKGGALIAERTPFERVITNIQDGCVMGYKYFDFGADYGSKTMQLFADVMGFGCACDVHVRLDAEDGEEIGCFHVGRGAECIKTRVKAVTGRHALYFAVTTHYSGWTGDFFAGRCLMEFKKFVFMK
;
A
#
# COMPACT_ATOMS: atom_id res chain seq x y z
N GLN A 1 36.43 14.78 8.54
CA GLN A 1 35.79 15.31 7.35
C GLN A 1 35.89 16.83 7.29
N ASP A 2 35.81 17.39 6.11
CA ASP A 2 36.00 18.81 5.82
C ASP A 2 34.79 19.69 6.12
N GLY A 3 33.81 19.20 6.88
CA GLY A 3 32.53 19.90 7.11
C GLY A 3 31.61 19.96 5.91
N THR A 4 31.77 19.04 4.95
CA THR A 4 30.93 18.98 3.76
C THR A 4 29.50 18.69 4.15
N VAL A 5 28.59 19.58 3.77
CA VAL A 5 27.15 19.32 3.86
C VAL A 5 26.77 18.34 2.75
N TRP A 6 26.11 17.27 3.12
CA TRP A 6 25.76 16.17 2.25
C TRP A 6 24.92 16.62 1.04
N GLY A 7 25.06 15.90 -0.07
CA GLY A 7 24.23 16.10 -1.26
C GLY A 7 24.47 17.40 -2.00
N ARG A 8 25.59 18.07 -1.82
CA ARG A 8 25.90 19.32 -2.54
C ARG A 8 26.52 19.13 -3.91
N LYS A 9 27.04 17.96 -4.23
CA LYS A 9 27.61 17.68 -5.55
C LYS A 9 26.53 17.11 -6.47
N LYS A 10 26.43 17.65 -7.68
CA LYS A 10 25.56 17.11 -8.70
C LYS A 10 25.91 15.63 -8.98
N GLY A 11 24.95 14.74 -8.85
CA GLY A 11 25.12 13.28 -8.98
C GLY A 11 25.52 12.58 -7.69
N ASP A 12 25.63 13.29 -6.58
CA ASP A 12 25.84 12.69 -5.26
C ASP A 12 24.55 12.00 -4.81
N GLN A 13 24.64 10.71 -4.50
CA GLN A 13 23.50 9.90 -4.06
C GLN A 13 23.37 9.85 -2.53
N PHE A 14 24.27 10.44 -1.82
CA PHE A 14 24.24 10.58 -0.38
C PHE A 14 23.90 12.03 0.00
N PRO A 15 22.83 12.33 0.77
CA PRO A 15 21.86 11.40 1.40
C PRO A 15 20.52 11.37 0.65
N PHE A 16 20.35 10.52 -0.33
CA PHE A 16 19.05 10.32 -1.01
C PHE A 16 18.13 9.46 -0.12
N ASP A 17 16.89 9.86 0.09
CA ASP A 17 15.86 9.17 0.93
C ASP A 17 16.40 8.76 2.31
N PRO A 18 16.84 9.70 3.18
CA PRO A 18 17.52 9.35 4.41
C PRO A 18 16.57 8.78 5.48
N GLY A 19 16.97 7.65 6.05
CA GLY A 19 16.43 7.11 7.29
C GLY A 19 17.40 7.32 8.45
N VAL A 20 16.91 7.80 9.58
CA VAL A 20 17.74 8.10 10.78
C VAL A 20 17.33 7.18 11.92
N LEU A 21 18.33 6.63 12.62
CA LEU A 21 18.17 5.87 13.84
C LEU A 21 19.01 6.55 14.95
N VAL A 22 18.37 6.80 16.08
CA VAL A 22 19.08 7.11 17.35
C VAL A 22 19.09 5.83 18.15
N ASP A 23 20.28 5.31 18.44
CA ASP A 23 20.45 4.08 19.21
C ASP A 23 20.38 4.35 20.72
N ASP A 24 20.29 3.29 21.52
CA ASP A 24 20.12 3.36 22.98
C ASP A 24 21.29 4.06 23.69
N ASP A 25 22.48 4.04 23.07
CA ASP A 25 23.66 4.74 23.55
C ASP A 25 23.71 6.22 23.13
N GLY A 26 22.72 6.71 22.40
CA GLY A 26 22.63 8.06 21.86
C GLY A 26 23.40 8.27 20.56
N GLN A 27 24.08 7.26 20.02
CA GLN A 27 24.71 7.35 18.71
C GLN A 27 23.64 7.44 17.61
N VAL A 28 23.85 8.36 16.69
CA VAL A 28 22.96 8.57 15.56
C VAL A 28 23.53 7.93 14.30
N TYR A 29 22.69 7.20 13.59
CA TYR A 29 23.00 6.56 12.31
C TYR A 29 22.11 7.12 11.23
N ILE A 30 22.67 7.31 10.03
CA ILE A 30 21.91 7.63 8.82
C ILE A 30 22.09 6.50 7.82
N ALA A 31 20.99 6.01 7.28
CA ALA A 31 20.99 5.13 6.12
C ALA A 31 20.29 5.84 4.96
N CYS A 32 20.77 5.69 3.74
CA CYS A 32 20.25 6.39 2.57
C CYS A 32 20.74 5.73 1.28
N GLY A 33 20.33 6.27 0.15
CA GLY A 33 20.92 5.92 -1.14
C GLY A 33 19.91 5.77 -2.28
N PHE A 34 20.43 5.75 -3.48
CA PHE A 34 19.75 5.44 -4.71
C PHE A 34 20.57 4.43 -5.53
N GLU A 35 19.99 3.27 -5.83
CA GLU A 35 20.63 2.11 -6.46
C GLU A 35 21.80 1.50 -5.68
N ARG A 36 22.27 2.16 -4.63
CA ARG A 36 23.28 1.70 -3.66
C ARG A 36 22.86 2.13 -2.27
N SER A 37 23.00 1.25 -1.31
CA SER A 37 22.78 1.57 0.11
C SER A 37 24.03 2.15 0.74
N PHE A 38 23.82 3.15 1.59
CA PHE A 38 24.85 3.79 2.40
C PHE A 38 24.43 3.80 3.85
N ILE A 39 25.40 3.75 4.74
CA ILE A 39 25.21 4.00 6.16
C ILE A 39 26.42 4.73 6.75
N ALA A 40 26.16 5.61 7.70
CA ALA A 40 27.19 6.33 8.41
C ALA A 40 26.74 6.67 9.84
N LYS A 41 27.70 6.95 10.72
CA LYS A 41 27.43 7.60 12.00
C LYS A 41 27.43 9.11 11.82
N ILE A 42 26.49 9.76 12.49
CA ILE A 42 26.40 11.22 12.56
C ILE A 42 26.88 11.66 13.95
N ASP A 43 27.54 12.81 14.02
CA ASP A 43 27.83 13.46 15.30
C ASP A 43 26.48 13.83 15.97
N PRO A 44 26.15 13.25 17.12
CA PRO A 44 24.91 13.53 17.81
C PRO A 44 24.80 14.94 18.40
N GLN A 45 25.90 15.70 18.44
CA GLN A 45 25.91 17.05 18.98
C GLN A 45 25.44 18.10 17.99
N ASP A 46 25.76 17.93 16.71
CA ASP A 46 25.39 18.90 15.69
C ASP A 46 24.47 18.34 14.60
N MET A 47 24.36 17.01 14.48
CA MET A 47 23.47 16.31 13.50
C MET A 47 23.81 16.63 12.03
N THR A 48 24.95 17.20 11.75
CA THR A 48 25.36 17.66 10.41
C THR A 48 26.64 17.03 9.88
N HIS A 49 27.44 16.45 10.77
CA HIS A 49 28.72 15.85 10.40
C HIS A 49 28.65 14.32 10.45
N VAL A 50 29.19 13.69 9.42
CA VAL A 50 29.48 12.25 9.41
C VAL A 50 30.78 12.04 10.13
N LEU A 51 30.80 11.12 11.11
CA LEU A 51 32.00 10.77 11.84
C LEU A 51 33.02 10.08 10.91
N ASP A 52 34.28 10.50 11.01
CA ASP A 52 35.36 9.99 10.15
C ASP A 52 35.47 8.46 10.19
N GLY A 53 35.67 7.86 9.02
CA GLY A 53 35.85 6.42 8.87
C GLY A 53 34.57 5.57 9.08
N THR A 54 33.41 6.20 9.26
CA THR A 54 32.15 5.47 9.50
C THR A 54 31.26 5.32 8.26
N TYR A 55 31.59 5.97 7.17
CA TYR A 55 30.84 5.86 5.92
C TYR A 55 31.09 4.51 5.24
N LEU A 56 30.02 3.75 5.01
CA LEU A 56 30.04 2.46 4.33
C LEU A 56 29.03 2.44 3.18
N GLU A 57 29.38 1.75 2.10
CA GLU A 57 28.54 1.50 0.94
C GLU A 57 28.18 0.02 0.85
N HIS A 58 27.13 -0.29 0.07
CA HIS A 58 26.67 -1.65 -0.19
C HIS A 58 26.36 -2.44 1.09
N ILE A 59 25.56 -1.81 1.96
CA ILE A 59 25.18 -2.36 3.25
C ILE A 59 24.27 -3.57 3.12
N ILE A 60 23.39 -3.56 2.10
CA ILE A 60 22.52 -4.70 1.82
C ILE A 60 23.30 -5.75 1.02
N PRO A 61 23.48 -6.97 1.56
CA PRO A 61 24.41 -7.96 0.98
C PRO A 61 24.01 -8.45 -0.41
N CYS A 62 22.78 -8.23 -0.82
CA CYS A 62 22.28 -8.61 -2.14
C CYS A 62 22.36 -7.47 -3.18
N GLU A 63 23.18 -6.46 -2.98
CA GLU A 63 23.37 -5.41 -3.98
C GLU A 63 24.38 -5.79 -5.05
N VAL A 64 25.48 -6.39 -4.65
CA VAL A 64 26.58 -6.77 -5.53
C VAL A 64 27.03 -8.20 -5.28
N THR A 65 27.45 -8.86 -6.33
CA THR A 65 28.12 -10.17 -6.28
C THR A 65 29.61 -10.00 -5.96
N GLU A 66 30.29 -11.08 -5.61
CA GLU A 66 31.76 -11.11 -5.41
C GLU A 66 32.55 -10.61 -6.63
N ASN A 67 31.98 -10.74 -7.84
CA ASN A 67 32.57 -10.26 -9.10
C ASN A 67 32.15 -8.83 -9.47
N GLY A 68 31.49 -8.08 -8.57
CA GLY A 68 31.05 -6.70 -8.80
C GLY A 68 29.81 -6.56 -9.68
N GLY A 69 29.16 -7.66 -10.08
CA GLY A 69 27.86 -7.63 -10.75
C GLY A 69 26.72 -7.39 -9.74
N PHE A 70 25.58 -6.93 -10.25
CA PHE A 70 24.39 -6.78 -9.41
C PHE A 70 23.71 -8.11 -9.16
N THR A 71 23.14 -8.25 -7.97
CA THR A 71 22.32 -9.41 -7.59
C THR A 71 20.91 -9.29 -8.12
N ASP A 72 20.04 -10.21 -7.67
CA ASP A 72 18.63 -10.24 -8.05
C ASP A 72 17.94 -8.89 -7.79
N PRO A 73 17.28 -8.31 -8.84
CA PRO A 73 16.54 -7.06 -8.72
C PRO A 73 15.40 -7.08 -7.69
N ASP A 74 14.89 -8.28 -7.35
CA ASP A 74 13.79 -8.43 -6.39
C ASP A 74 14.25 -8.30 -4.93
N SER A 75 15.55 -8.38 -4.67
CA SER A 75 16.13 -8.31 -3.34
C SER A 75 17.14 -7.18 -3.13
N ARG A 76 17.79 -6.68 -4.19
CA ARG A 76 18.80 -5.63 -4.06
C ARG A 76 18.17 -4.28 -3.73
N PHE A 77 18.88 -3.48 -2.96
CA PHE A 77 18.48 -2.12 -2.60
C PHE A 77 18.29 -1.24 -3.85
N TYR A 78 17.24 -0.41 -3.81
CA TYR A 78 17.02 0.64 -4.80
C TYR A 78 16.94 2.01 -4.14
N GLU A 79 16.01 2.21 -3.16
CA GLU A 79 15.78 3.47 -2.45
C GLU A 79 15.03 3.24 -1.13
N ALA A 80 14.61 4.32 -0.47
CA ALA A 80 13.68 4.30 0.66
C ALA A 80 14.24 3.65 1.93
N ALA A 81 15.48 3.96 2.29
CA ALA A 81 16.13 3.43 3.49
C ALA A 81 15.37 3.82 4.76
N SER A 82 15.09 2.86 5.64
CA SER A 82 14.49 3.10 6.96
C SER A 82 15.08 2.13 7.98
N LEU A 83 15.76 2.68 9.00
CA LEU A 83 16.37 1.91 10.08
C LEU A 83 15.46 1.85 11.29
N ARG A 84 15.39 0.69 11.94
CA ARG A 84 14.75 0.50 13.25
C ARG A 84 15.53 -0.50 14.09
N LYS A 85 15.53 -0.26 15.41
CA LYS A 85 16.00 -1.24 16.39
C LYS A 85 14.78 -1.83 17.14
N ILE A 86 14.74 -3.14 17.25
CA ILE A 86 13.70 -3.87 17.97
C ILE A 86 14.38 -4.94 18.80
N GLY A 87 14.39 -4.77 20.12
CA GLY A 87 15.25 -5.55 21.00
C GLY A 87 16.71 -5.37 20.61
N ASP A 88 17.41 -6.46 20.39
CA ASP A 88 18.84 -6.47 19.99
C ASP A 88 19.01 -6.57 18.47
N THR A 89 17.93 -6.48 17.69
CA THR A 89 17.97 -6.62 16.24
C THR A 89 17.75 -5.29 15.53
N TYR A 90 18.61 -4.99 14.56
CA TYR A 90 18.49 -3.84 13.68
C TYR A 90 17.82 -4.27 12.38
N TYR A 91 16.77 -3.54 11.98
CA TYR A 91 16.02 -3.73 10.75
C TYR A 91 16.33 -2.62 9.76
N PHE A 92 16.71 -3.00 8.57
CA PHE A 92 16.89 -2.09 7.44
C PHE A 92 15.76 -2.40 6.45
N ILE A 93 14.75 -1.50 6.37
CA ILE A 93 13.62 -1.61 5.46
C ILE A 93 13.92 -0.75 4.24
N TYR A 94 13.58 -1.23 3.05
CA TYR A 94 13.91 -0.54 1.81
C TYR A 94 13.01 -0.97 0.64
N SER A 95 12.99 -0.16 -0.43
CA SER A 95 12.43 -0.55 -1.74
C SER A 95 13.46 -1.32 -2.54
N PRO A 96 13.16 -2.54 -3.00
CA PRO A 96 14.03 -3.26 -3.93
C PRO A 96 13.94 -2.68 -5.35
N LYS A 97 14.91 -3.02 -6.23
CA LYS A 97 14.98 -2.51 -7.60
C LYS A 97 13.75 -2.85 -8.45
N ARG A 98 13.10 -3.97 -8.17
CA ARG A 98 11.92 -4.43 -8.90
C ARG A 98 10.72 -4.62 -7.98
N GLY A 99 9.54 -4.40 -8.56
CA GLY A 99 8.27 -4.55 -7.86
C GLY A 99 7.89 -3.31 -7.05
N SER A 100 6.71 -3.37 -6.44
CA SER A 100 6.18 -2.34 -5.54
C SER A 100 6.28 -2.78 -4.08
N ARG A 101 7.41 -3.42 -3.72
CA ARG A 101 7.62 -4.06 -2.43
C ARG A 101 8.34 -3.15 -1.45
N LEU A 102 8.17 -3.47 -0.17
CA LEU A 102 9.11 -3.11 0.88
C LEU A 102 9.82 -4.38 1.34
N ALA A 103 11.10 -4.46 1.06
CA ALA A 103 11.99 -5.52 1.51
C ALA A 103 12.64 -5.15 2.84
N TYR A 104 13.23 -6.12 3.52
CA TYR A 104 14.01 -5.86 4.72
C TYR A 104 15.18 -6.82 4.90
N ALA A 105 16.16 -6.32 5.63
CA ALA A 105 17.31 -7.07 6.08
C ALA A 105 17.54 -6.82 7.59
N THR A 106 18.16 -7.76 8.28
CA THR A 106 18.44 -7.66 9.74
C THR A 106 19.90 -7.83 10.05
N SER A 107 20.33 -7.24 11.16
CA SER A 107 21.67 -7.36 11.72
C SER A 107 21.64 -7.31 13.25
N ASP A 108 22.69 -7.82 13.90
CA ASP A 108 22.97 -7.63 15.34
C ASP A 108 23.73 -6.31 15.62
N LYS A 109 24.08 -5.55 14.58
CA LYS A 109 24.81 -4.28 14.66
C LYS A 109 24.20 -3.24 13.76
N PRO A 110 24.16 -1.94 14.19
CA PRO A 110 23.56 -0.88 13.40
C PRO A 110 24.23 -0.69 12.03
N MET A 111 25.53 -0.93 11.94
CA MET A 111 26.32 -0.77 10.71
C MET A 111 26.44 -2.07 9.89
N GLY A 112 25.74 -3.14 10.28
CA GLY A 112 25.80 -4.44 9.62
C GLY A 112 26.97 -5.35 10.10
N PRO A 113 27.21 -6.49 9.44
CA PRO A 113 26.61 -6.91 8.17
C PRO A 113 25.12 -7.27 8.30
N TYR A 114 24.33 -6.93 7.30
CA TYR A 114 22.92 -7.24 7.23
C TYR A 114 22.66 -8.55 6.49
N THR A 115 21.60 -9.25 6.87
CA THR A 115 21.11 -10.44 6.21
C THR A 115 19.72 -10.17 5.64
N TYR A 116 19.53 -10.39 4.34
CA TYR A 116 18.23 -10.27 3.67
C TYR A 116 17.23 -11.27 4.24
N ARG A 117 15.99 -10.82 4.51
CA ARG A 117 14.94 -11.63 5.15
C ARG A 117 13.69 -11.78 4.29
N GLY A 118 13.57 -11.06 3.19
CA GLY A 118 12.39 -11.09 2.35
C GLY A 118 11.72 -9.73 2.22
N TYR A 119 10.41 -9.72 1.97
CA TYR A 119 9.61 -8.49 1.89
C TYR A 119 8.48 -8.51 2.92
N ILE A 120 8.01 -7.33 3.30
CA ILE A 120 6.92 -7.15 4.28
C ILE A 120 5.60 -6.94 3.54
N VAL A 121 5.59 -6.09 2.50
CA VAL A 121 4.39 -5.77 1.73
C VAL A 121 4.71 -5.70 0.24
N ASP A 122 3.75 -6.11 -0.61
CA ASP A 122 3.81 -5.99 -2.06
C ASP A 122 2.57 -5.24 -2.58
N ASN A 123 2.76 -3.97 -2.99
CA ASN A 123 1.69 -3.16 -3.55
C ASN A 123 1.28 -3.56 -4.98
N GLY A 124 2.09 -4.37 -5.67
CA GLY A 124 1.82 -4.78 -7.04
C GLY A 124 0.76 -5.87 -7.19
N VAL A 125 0.27 -6.39 -6.07
CA VAL A 125 -0.77 -7.41 -6.06
C VAL A 125 -2.14 -6.75 -6.08
N ASP A 126 -2.90 -6.96 -7.17
CA ASP A 126 -4.29 -6.49 -7.33
C ASP A 126 -4.49 -4.96 -7.19
N TYR A 127 -3.41 -4.20 -7.38
CA TYR A 127 -3.40 -2.75 -7.25
C TYR A 127 -2.40 -2.11 -8.25
N PRO A 128 -2.61 -0.86 -8.68
CA PRO A 128 -1.63 -0.19 -9.54
C PRO A 128 -0.24 -0.16 -8.91
N ALA A 129 0.73 -0.73 -9.62
CA ALA A 129 2.11 -0.81 -9.17
C ALA A 129 2.83 0.55 -9.22
N GLY A 130 3.92 0.67 -8.47
CA GLY A 130 4.79 1.84 -8.47
C GLY A 130 5.89 1.69 -7.41
N ASN A 131 6.60 2.79 -7.09
CA ASN A 131 7.55 2.75 -6.00
C ASN A 131 6.83 2.60 -4.64
N ASN A 132 7.56 2.22 -3.63
CA ASN A 132 7.07 2.11 -2.27
C ASN A 132 8.08 2.73 -1.31
N HIS A 133 7.59 3.30 -0.21
CA HIS A 133 8.41 3.87 0.84
C HIS A 133 7.71 3.61 2.16
N GLY A 134 8.41 3.09 3.15
CA GLY A 134 7.74 2.74 4.40
C GLY A 134 8.67 2.56 5.59
N SER A 135 8.03 2.32 6.72
CA SER A 135 8.69 2.23 8.01
C SER A 135 7.84 1.39 8.96
N ILE A 136 8.48 0.66 9.85
CA ILE A 136 7.79 -0.03 10.93
C ILE A 136 7.81 0.79 12.21
N CYS A 137 6.72 0.75 12.96
CA CYS A 137 6.68 1.29 14.31
C CYS A 137 5.69 0.53 15.20
N ARG A 138 5.85 0.71 16.51
CA ARG A 138 4.96 0.14 17.51
C ARG A 138 4.01 1.22 18.03
N ILE A 139 2.70 0.88 18.04
CA ILE A 139 1.66 1.71 18.66
C ILE A 139 0.97 0.84 19.72
N GLY A 140 1.07 1.23 20.98
CA GLY A 140 0.64 0.39 22.09
C GLY A 140 1.40 -0.94 22.12
N ASN A 141 0.69 -2.05 21.99
CA ASN A 141 1.27 -3.40 21.95
C ASN A 141 1.34 -4.00 20.56
N GLN A 142 0.92 -3.28 19.53
CA GLN A 142 0.88 -3.76 18.16
C GLN A 142 1.97 -3.12 17.30
N TRP A 143 2.67 -3.93 16.49
CA TRP A 143 3.57 -3.46 15.45
C TRP A 143 2.83 -3.23 14.13
N TYR A 144 3.25 -2.20 13.41
CA TYR A 144 2.67 -1.78 12.14
C TYR A 144 3.75 -1.51 11.11
N ILE A 145 3.44 -1.81 9.84
CA ILE A 145 4.15 -1.28 8.68
C ILE A 145 3.34 -0.11 8.11
N PHE A 146 3.95 1.06 8.06
CA PHE A 146 3.43 2.21 7.32
C PHE A 146 4.08 2.21 5.95
N TYR A 147 3.28 2.41 4.93
CA TYR A 147 3.75 2.42 3.55
C TYR A 147 2.86 3.34 2.70
N HIS A 148 3.10 3.44 1.39
CA HIS A 148 2.20 4.18 0.53
C HIS A 148 1.77 3.37 -0.68
N ARG A 149 0.63 3.75 -1.26
CA ARG A 149 0.16 3.27 -2.56
C ARG A 149 0.03 4.42 -3.55
N MET A 150 0.31 4.14 -4.83
CA MET A 150 0.07 5.08 -5.91
C MET A 150 -1.37 4.94 -6.40
N THR A 151 -2.21 5.93 -6.10
CA THR A 151 -3.66 5.81 -6.24
C THR A 151 -4.23 6.43 -7.50
N ASN A 152 -3.47 7.34 -8.16
CA ASN A 152 -3.96 8.10 -9.30
C ASN A 152 -3.07 7.99 -10.54
N GLY A 153 -2.50 6.81 -10.78
CA GLY A 153 -1.67 6.54 -11.96
C GLY A 153 -0.38 7.39 -12.06
N SER A 154 0.03 8.06 -10.98
CA SER A 154 1.18 8.94 -10.92
C SER A 154 2.02 8.67 -9.69
N VAL A 155 3.34 8.69 -9.85
CA VAL A 155 4.31 8.62 -8.74
C VAL A 155 4.16 9.76 -7.73
N MET A 156 3.45 10.83 -8.08
CA MET A 156 3.18 11.97 -7.22
C MET A 156 1.91 11.80 -6.37
N SER A 157 1.05 10.82 -6.67
CA SER A 157 -0.21 10.56 -5.96
C SER A 157 -0.03 9.43 -4.96
N ARG A 158 0.74 9.68 -3.91
CA ARG A 158 1.04 8.70 -2.86
C ARG A 158 0.05 8.84 -1.71
N ARG A 159 -0.57 7.72 -1.31
CA ARG A 159 -1.51 7.65 -0.18
C ARG A 159 -0.94 6.77 0.92
N ALA A 160 -0.93 7.31 2.13
CA ALA A 160 -0.49 6.55 3.31
C ALA A 160 -1.38 5.35 3.56
N CYS A 161 -0.76 4.22 3.84
CA CYS A 161 -1.40 2.96 4.20
C CYS A 161 -0.72 2.38 5.44
N VAL A 162 -1.42 1.52 6.13
CA VAL A 162 -0.91 0.84 7.32
C VAL A 162 -1.49 -0.55 7.43
N GLU A 163 -0.63 -1.53 7.78
CA GLU A 163 -1.04 -2.89 8.11
C GLU A 163 -0.42 -3.31 9.45
N LYS A 164 -1.14 -4.16 10.18
CA LYS A 164 -0.58 -4.84 11.35
C LYS A 164 0.46 -5.85 10.91
N ILE A 165 1.59 -5.87 11.58
CA ILE A 165 2.64 -6.88 11.37
C ILE A 165 2.88 -7.69 12.65
N GLU A 166 3.36 -8.90 12.48
CA GLU A 166 3.88 -9.73 13.53
C GLU A 166 5.40 -9.84 13.37
N ILE A 167 6.12 -9.73 14.47
CA ILE A 167 7.56 -10.01 14.52
C ILE A 167 7.73 -11.33 15.25
N LEU A 168 8.16 -12.35 14.53
CA LEU A 168 8.33 -13.69 15.06
C LEU A 168 9.52 -13.75 16.02
N PRO A 169 9.61 -14.81 16.88
CA PRO A 169 10.70 -14.94 17.85
C PRO A 169 12.11 -14.95 17.25
N ASP A 170 12.25 -15.34 15.98
CA ASP A 170 13.53 -15.34 15.25
C ASP A 170 13.80 -13.97 14.56
N GLY A 171 12.96 -12.96 14.80
CA GLY A 171 13.06 -11.63 14.23
C GLY A 171 12.51 -11.50 12.81
N THR A 172 11.93 -12.55 12.23
CA THR A 172 11.34 -12.46 10.90
C THR A 172 9.96 -11.79 10.93
N ILE A 173 9.62 -11.11 9.84
CA ILE A 173 8.31 -10.47 9.61
C ILE A 173 7.67 -11.15 8.41
N PRO A 174 6.61 -11.94 8.60
CA PRO A 174 5.88 -12.54 7.47
C PRO A 174 5.29 -11.46 6.55
N PRO A 175 5.22 -11.72 5.24
CA PRO A 175 4.52 -10.82 4.32
C PRO A 175 3.07 -10.61 4.75
N VAL A 176 2.61 -9.35 4.70
CA VAL A 176 1.24 -8.99 5.04
C VAL A 176 0.41 -8.72 3.80
N GLU A 177 -0.85 -9.05 3.88
CA GLU A 177 -1.84 -8.72 2.87
C GLU A 177 -2.19 -7.22 2.95
N MET A 178 -2.36 -6.58 1.79
CA MET A 178 -2.95 -5.24 1.75
C MET A 178 -4.44 -5.32 2.05
N THR A 179 -4.89 -4.54 3.04
CA THR A 179 -6.29 -4.50 3.47
C THR A 179 -6.87 -3.08 3.44
N SER A 180 -8.14 -2.99 3.74
CA SER A 180 -8.84 -1.71 3.97
C SER A 180 -8.96 -1.38 5.46
N LEU A 181 -8.30 -2.16 6.34
CA LEU A 181 -8.54 -2.12 7.78
C LEU A 181 -7.90 -0.93 8.48
N GLY A 182 -6.73 -0.48 8.01
CA GLY A 182 -5.97 0.51 8.75
C GLY A 182 -5.61 -0.02 10.15
N PHE A 183 -6.09 0.64 11.19
CA PHE A 183 -5.86 0.23 12.59
C PHE A 183 -6.94 -0.71 13.15
N SER A 184 -8.04 -0.89 12.41
CA SER A 184 -9.18 -1.70 12.86
C SER A 184 -8.90 -3.20 12.72
N ASP A 185 -9.68 -4.02 13.43
CA ASP A 185 -9.68 -5.49 13.27
C ASP A 185 -10.65 -5.93 12.17
N ALA A 186 -11.74 -5.16 11.98
CA ALA A 186 -12.71 -5.33 10.91
C ALA A 186 -13.39 -3.99 10.61
N LEU A 187 -13.87 -3.83 9.37
CA LEU A 187 -14.75 -2.73 9.00
C LEU A 187 -16.19 -3.06 9.41
N ASN A 188 -16.93 -2.02 9.82
CA ASN A 188 -18.36 -2.14 10.09
C ASN A 188 -19.17 -1.92 8.80
N PRO A 189 -19.87 -2.92 8.25
CA PRO A 189 -20.64 -2.77 7.01
C PRO A 189 -21.84 -1.84 7.17
N TYR A 190 -22.27 -1.56 8.41
CA TYR A 190 -23.41 -0.71 8.74
C TYR A 190 -23.03 0.76 8.99
N GLU A 191 -21.78 1.11 8.77
CA GLU A 191 -21.27 2.48 8.71
C GLU A 191 -20.85 2.83 7.29
N GLU A 192 -20.89 4.11 6.93
CA GLU A 192 -20.47 4.57 5.60
C GLU A 192 -19.00 4.21 5.36
N THR A 193 -18.76 3.47 4.29
CA THR A 193 -17.41 3.12 3.83
C THR A 193 -17.06 4.01 2.64
N PRO A 194 -16.07 4.91 2.75
CA PRO A 194 -15.55 5.67 1.63
C PRO A 194 -14.96 4.74 0.56
N ALA A 195 -15.27 4.99 -0.71
CA ALA A 195 -14.83 4.13 -1.79
C ALA A 195 -13.30 4.09 -1.94
N GLU A 196 -12.59 5.17 -1.59
CA GLU A 196 -11.13 5.23 -1.63
C GLU A 196 -10.41 4.28 -0.67
N LEU A 197 -11.13 3.61 0.25
CA LEU A 197 -10.56 2.56 1.10
C LEU A 197 -10.32 1.24 0.35
N ALA A 198 -10.67 1.15 -0.94
CA ALA A 198 -10.40 -0.03 -1.74
C ALA A 198 -8.93 -0.45 -1.63
N CYS A 199 -8.69 -1.72 -1.27
CA CYS A 199 -7.36 -2.34 -1.25
C CYS A 199 -7.10 -3.21 -2.49
N VAL A 200 -8.13 -3.48 -3.29
CA VAL A 200 -8.05 -4.04 -4.63
C VAL A 200 -8.57 -2.99 -5.62
N LEU A 201 -7.80 -2.73 -6.68
CA LEU A 201 -8.16 -1.74 -7.68
C LEU A 201 -7.62 -2.17 -9.06
N LYS A 202 -8.49 -2.79 -9.87
CA LYS A 202 -8.14 -3.40 -11.17
C LYS A 202 -8.86 -2.71 -12.33
N GLY A 203 -8.39 -3.00 -13.55
CA GLY A 203 -9.05 -2.54 -14.77
C GLY A 203 -8.86 -1.06 -15.10
N GLY A 204 -7.88 -0.41 -14.47
CA GLY A 204 -7.58 1.01 -14.70
C GLY A 204 -8.34 1.99 -13.81
N ALA A 205 -9.14 1.51 -12.85
CA ALA A 205 -9.78 2.37 -11.85
C ALA A 205 -8.73 3.15 -11.03
N LEU A 206 -9.03 4.40 -10.70
CA LEU A 206 -8.13 5.33 -10.02
C LEU A 206 -8.86 6.03 -8.87
N ILE A 207 -8.11 6.51 -7.87
CA ILE A 207 -8.66 7.35 -6.81
C ILE A 207 -8.31 8.81 -7.13
N ALA A 208 -9.33 9.64 -7.32
CA ALA A 208 -9.20 11.07 -7.60
C ALA A 208 -9.66 11.93 -6.42
N GLU A 209 -9.00 13.04 -6.18
CA GLU A 209 -9.46 14.09 -5.27
C GLU A 209 -10.42 15.01 -6.00
N ARG A 210 -11.62 15.19 -5.46
CA ARG A 210 -12.60 16.16 -5.92
C ARG A 210 -12.52 17.46 -5.12
N THR A 211 -12.29 17.31 -3.82
CA THR A 211 -11.98 18.40 -2.90
C THR A 211 -10.90 17.94 -1.91
N PRO A 212 -10.33 18.78 -1.06
CA PRO A 212 -9.39 18.35 -0.01
C PRO A 212 -9.95 17.28 0.94
N PHE A 213 -11.28 17.14 1.01
CA PHE A 213 -11.98 16.24 1.92
C PHE A 213 -12.79 15.15 1.22
N GLU A 214 -12.87 15.17 -0.10
CA GLU A 214 -13.66 14.23 -0.89
C GLU A 214 -12.81 13.55 -1.94
N ARG A 215 -12.79 12.22 -1.90
CA ARG A 215 -12.16 11.36 -2.89
C ARG A 215 -13.19 10.42 -3.45
N VAL A 216 -12.96 10.01 -4.69
CA VAL A 216 -13.82 9.07 -5.41
C VAL A 216 -12.95 8.06 -6.15
N ILE A 217 -13.48 6.87 -6.38
CA ILE A 217 -12.92 6.01 -7.43
C ILE A 217 -13.50 6.49 -8.76
N THR A 218 -12.61 6.75 -9.71
CA THR A 218 -12.92 7.23 -11.07
C THR A 218 -12.21 6.37 -12.11
N ASN A 219 -12.38 6.73 -13.38
CA ASN A 219 -11.88 5.93 -14.51
C ASN A 219 -12.36 4.48 -14.45
N ILE A 220 -13.55 4.28 -13.89
CA ILE A 220 -14.19 2.97 -13.81
C ILE A 220 -14.71 2.60 -15.20
N GLN A 221 -14.20 1.52 -15.75
CA GLN A 221 -14.49 1.01 -17.09
C GLN A 221 -15.09 -0.39 -16.98
N ASP A 222 -15.48 -0.95 -18.11
CA ASP A 222 -15.88 -2.36 -18.22
C ASP A 222 -14.74 -3.28 -17.73
N GLY A 223 -15.08 -4.26 -16.89
CA GLY A 223 -14.10 -5.16 -16.26
C GLY A 223 -13.33 -4.60 -15.07
N CYS A 224 -13.61 -3.36 -14.62
CA CYS A 224 -13.02 -2.85 -13.39
C CYS A 224 -13.50 -3.62 -12.17
N VAL A 225 -12.58 -3.81 -11.21
CA VAL A 225 -12.87 -4.44 -9.92
C VAL A 225 -12.34 -3.56 -8.79
N MET A 226 -13.17 -3.33 -7.78
CA MET A 226 -12.85 -2.62 -6.56
C MET A 226 -13.10 -3.56 -5.37
N GLY A 227 -12.08 -3.83 -4.55
CA GLY A 227 -12.20 -4.77 -3.43
C GLY A 227 -11.83 -4.13 -2.09
N TYR A 228 -12.52 -4.58 -1.06
CA TYR A 228 -12.39 -4.10 0.32
C TYR A 228 -12.26 -5.28 1.27
N LYS A 229 -11.29 -5.27 2.16
CA LYS A 229 -10.98 -6.38 3.08
C LYS A 229 -10.74 -5.83 4.48
N TYR A 230 -11.38 -6.28 5.50
CA TYR A 230 -12.49 -7.21 5.65
C TYR A 230 -13.61 -6.55 6.47
N PHE A 231 -14.87 -6.89 6.18
CA PHE A 231 -16.03 -6.47 6.96
C PHE A 231 -16.46 -7.56 7.93
N ASP A 232 -16.94 -7.18 9.10
CA ASP A 232 -17.64 -8.10 10.01
C ASP A 232 -19.14 -7.78 10.00
N PHE A 233 -19.91 -8.64 9.34
CA PHE A 233 -21.37 -8.51 9.25
C PHE A 233 -22.08 -8.98 10.54
N GLY A 234 -21.34 -9.57 11.48
CA GLY A 234 -21.88 -10.08 12.73
C GLY A 234 -22.65 -11.39 12.57
N ALA A 235 -23.47 -11.69 13.58
CA ALA A 235 -24.29 -12.89 13.60
C ALA A 235 -25.56 -12.75 12.73
N ASP A 236 -26.17 -13.88 12.42
CA ASP A 236 -27.47 -13.93 11.73
C ASP A 236 -28.54 -13.15 12.52
N TYR A 237 -29.25 -12.29 11.84
CA TYR A 237 -30.32 -11.46 12.36
C TYR A 237 -31.71 -11.88 11.86
N GLY A 238 -31.80 -13.08 11.26
CA GLY A 238 -33.07 -13.72 10.87
C GLY A 238 -33.68 -13.19 9.55
N SER A 239 -32.98 -12.35 8.80
CA SER A 239 -33.41 -11.89 7.47
C SER A 239 -32.63 -12.59 6.37
N LYS A 240 -33.30 -12.88 5.25
CA LYS A 240 -32.64 -13.41 4.04
C LYS A 240 -32.00 -12.32 3.17
N THR A 241 -32.31 -11.06 3.43
CA THR A 241 -31.85 -9.92 2.63
C THR A 241 -31.54 -8.73 3.50
N MET A 242 -30.66 -7.85 2.98
CA MET A 242 -30.35 -6.53 3.52
C MET A 242 -30.38 -5.49 2.39
N GLN A 243 -30.30 -4.23 2.73
CA GLN A 243 -30.22 -3.13 1.78
C GLN A 243 -28.76 -2.72 1.60
N LEU A 244 -28.35 -2.45 0.37
CA LEU A 244 -27.10 -1.75 0.04
C LEU A 244 -27.45 -0.39 -0.52
N PHE A 245 -26.80 0.64 0.01
CA PHE A 245 -26.81 2.01 -0.52
C PHE A 245 -25.43 2.30 -1.10
N ALA A 246 -25.39 2.75 -2.35
CA ALA A 246 -24.17 3.12 -3.05
C ALA A 246 -24.32 4.54 -3.60
N ASP A 247 -23.42 5.44 -3.19
CA ASP A 247 -23.34 6.81 -3.70
C ASP A 247 -22.40 6.83 -4.91
N VAL A 248 -22.97 7.04 -6.09
CA VAL A 248 -22.30 6.98 -7.39
C VAL A 248 -22.68 8.17 -8.26
N MET A 249 -21.86 8.46 -9.28
CA MET A 249 -22.22 9.37 -10.36
C MET A 249 -21.99 8.69 -11.70
N GLY A 250 -23.06 8.40 -12.42
CA GLY A 250 -23.03 7.80 -13.75
C GLY A 250 -22.84 8.82 -14.86
N PHE A 251 -21.99 8.51 -15.85
CA PHE A 251 -21.63 9.42 -16.94
C PHE A 251 -22.38 9.16 -18.26
N GLY A 252 -23.45 8.38 -18.20
CA GLY A 252 -24.36 8.16 -19.33
C GLY A 252 -24.09 6.92 -20.18
N CYS A 253 -23.04 6.19 -19.88
CA CYS A 253 -22.84 4.82 -20.36
C CYS A 253 -23.31 3.89 -19.25
N ALA A 254 -24.41 3.18 -19.47
CA ALA A 254 -24.96 2.29 -18.46
C ALA A 254 -24.03 1.11 -18.15
N CYS A 255 -23.95 0.75 -16.88
CA CYS A 255 -23.21 -0.41 -16.41
C CYS A 255 -23.93 -1.08 -15.25
N ASP A 256 -23.59 -2.33 -14.99
CA ASP A 256 -24.01 -3.07 -13.83
C ASP A 256 -22.83 -3.28 -12.89
N VAL A 257 -23.09 -3.18 -11.60
CA VAL A 257 -22.10 -3.38 -10.54
C VAL A 257 -22.51 -4.60 -9.73
N HIS A 258 -21.75 -5.67 -9.88
CA HIS A 258 -21.95 -6.95 -9.20
C HIS A 258 -21.25 -6.91 -7.84
N VAL A 259 -22.00 -7.20 -6.78
CA VAL A 259 -21.48 -7.22 -5.40
C VAL A 259 -21.21 -8.66 -5.01
N ARG A 260 -19.94 -8.98 -4.72
CA ARG A 260 -19.47 -10.34 -4.49
C ARG A 260 -18.71 -10.47 -3.19
N LEU A 261 -18.65 -11.68 -2.65
CA LEU A 261 -17.94 -12.01 -1.42
C LEU A 261 -16.61 -12.70 -1.72
N ASP A 262 -15.60 -12.35 -0.97
CA ASP A 262 -14.30 -13.01 -0.79
C ASP A 262 -13.38 -13.09 -2.01
N ALA A 263 -13.93 -12.97 -3.22
CA ALA A 263 -13.17 -12.93 -4.46
C ALA A 263 -13.92 -12.13 -5.55
N GLU A 264 -13.19 -11.69 -6.58
CA GLU A 264 -13.78 -10.97 -7.72
C GLU A 264 -14.77 -11.82 -8.54
N ASP A 265 -14.62 -13.15 -8.48
CA ASP A 265 -15.51 -14.16 -9.07
C ASP A 265 -16.29 -14.96 -8.00
N GLY A 266 -16.27 -14.50 -6.74
CA GLY A 266 -16.92 -15.13 -5.62
C GLY A 266 -18.46 -15.06 -5.68
N GLU A 267 -19.13 -15.52 -4.62
CA GLU A 267 -20.58 -15.53 -4.53
C GLU A 267 -21.15 -14.13 -4.75
N GLU A 268 -22.02 -13.97 -5.73
CA GLU A 268 -22.76 -12.73 -5.97
C GLU A 268 -23.92 -12.61 -4.98
N ILE A 269 -23.87 -11.59 -4.15
CA ILE A 269 -24.92 -11.28 -3.18
C ILE A 269 -25.95 -10.29 -3.70
N GLY A 270 -25.65 -9.59 -4.79
CA GLY A 270 -26.55 -8.63 -5.43
C GLY A 270 -25.87 -7.88 -6.57
N CYS A 271 -26.68 -7.12 -7.27
CA CYS A 271 -26.26 -6.27 -8.38
C CYS A 271 -27.05 -4.97 -8.37
N PHE A 272 -26.46 -3.88 -8.85
CA PHE A 272 -27.16 -2.64 -9.08
C PHE A 272 -26.77 -2.01 -10.42
N HIS A 273 -27.75 -1.33 -11.03
CA HIS A 273 -27.57 -0.66 -12.30
C HIS A 273 -27.19 0.80 -12.10
N VAL A 274 -26.24 1.30 -12.88
CA VAL A 274 -25.81 2.70 -12.90
C VAL A 274 -26.13 3.30 -14.26
N GLY A 275 -27.08 4.23 -14.28
CA GLY A 275 -27.43 5.03 -15.45
C GLY A 275 -26.75 6.40 -15.44
N ARG A 276 -27.36 7.36 -16.15
CA ARG A 276 -26.87 8.74 -16.21
C ARG A 276 -27.31 9.54 -14.98
N GLY A 277 -26.37 10.29 -14.42
CA GLY A 277 -26.65 11.25 -13.34
C GLY A 277 -26.01 10.86 -12.01
N ALA A 278 -26.09 11.75 -11.05
CA ALA A 278 -25.65 11.49 -9.67
C ALA A 278 -26.80 10.79 -8.92
N GLU A 279 -26.52 9.67 -8.30
CA GLU A 279 -27.54 8.88 -7.63
C GLU A 279 -27.02 8.24 -6.33
N CYS A 280 -27.89 8.19 -5.33
CA CYS A 280 -27.77 7.25 -4.23
C CYS A 280 -28.61 6.02 -4.59
N ILE A 281 -27.95 4.98 -5.08
CA ILE A 281 -28.59 3.76 -5.51
C ILE A 281 -28.91 2.91 -4.28
N LYS A 282 -30.16 2.47 -4.20
CA LYS A 282 -30.63 1.52 -3.20
C LYS A 282 -30.97 0.20 -3.86
N THR A 283 -30.30 -0.87 -3.43
CA THR A 283 -30.58 -2.22 -3.92
C THR A 283 -30.73 -3.22 -2.79
N ARG A 284 -31.45 -4.30 -3.05
CA ARG A 284 -31.59 -5.42 -2.13
C ARG A 284 -30.53 -6.46 -2.46
N VAL A 285 -29.78 -6.90 -1.44
CA VAL A 285 -28.76 -7.94 -1.56
C VAL A 285 -29.07 -9.09 -0.60
N LYS A 286 -28.48 -10.25 -0.79
CA LYS A 286 -28.55 -11.36 0.17
C LYS A 286 -28.00 -10.91 1.52
N ALA A 287 -28.58 -11.39 2.59
CA ALA A 287 -28.02 -11.19 3.94
C ALA A 287 -26.68 -11.93 4.07
N VAL A 288 -25.72 -11.26 4.67
CA VAL A 288 -24.37 -11.77 4.94
C VAL A 288 -24.15 -11.83 6.44
N THR A 289 -23.41 -12.83 6.91
CA THR A 289 -23.01 -12.98 8.32
C THR A 289 -21.52 -13.31 8.40
N GLY A 290 -20.88 -12.96 9.51
CA GLY A 290 -19.46 -13.24 9.71
C GLY A 290 -18.55 -12.27 8.96
N ARG A 291 -17.30 -12.67 8.80
CA ARG A 291 -16.23 -11.85 8.24
C ARG A 291 -16.01 -12.16 6.76
N HIS A 292 -16.16 -11.16 5.91
CA HIS A 292 -16.02 -11.27 4.47
C HIS A 292 -15.30 -10.08 3.85
N ALA A 293 -14.60 -10.33 2.76
CA ALA A 293 -14.20 -9.29 1.81
C ALA A 293 -15.35 -8.98 0.85
N LEU A 294 -15.41 -7.73 0.38
CA LEU A 294 -16.40 -7.28 -0.60
C LEU A 294 -15.70 -6.88 -1.89
N TYR A 295 -16.28 -7.30 -3.01
CA TYR A 295 -15.82 -6.95 -4.35
C TYR A 295 -16.95 -6.35 -5.16
N PHE A 296 -16.70 -5.23 -5.82
CA PHE A 296 -17.60 -4.58 -6.77
C PHE A 296 -16.97 -4.74 -8.15
N ALA A 297 -17.56 -5.63 -8.97
CA ALA A 297 -17.12 -5.90 -10.33
C ALA A 297 -18.06 -5.21 -11.31
N VAL A 298 -17.51 -4.47 -12.27
CA VAL A 298 -18.27 -3.64 -13.20
C VAL A 298 -18.34 -4.29 -14.56
N THR A 299 -19.55 -4.37 -15.12
CA THR A 299 -19.80 -4.89 -16.46
C THR A 299 -20.70 -3.96 -17.26
N THR A 300 -20.54 -3.98 -18.60
CA THR A 300 -21.42 -3.29 -19.52
C THR A 300 -22.18 -4.29 -20.40
N HIS A 301 -23.29 -3.85 -20.97
CA HIS A 301 -24.05 -4.62 -21.97
C HIS A 301 -23.67 -4.26 -23.41
N TYR A 302 -22.72 -3.35 -23.60
CA TYR A 302 -22.27 -2.93 -24.91
C TYR A 302 -21.37 -4.01 -25.52
N SER A 303 -21.62 -4.34 -26.78
CA SER A 303 -20.86 -5.34 -27.53
C SER A 303 -20.73 -4.95 -29.00
N GLY A 304 -19.80 -5.57 -29.72
CA GLY A 304 -19.53 -5.25 -31.11
C GLY A 304 -19.19 -3.76 -31.28
N TRP A 305 -19.73 -3.11 -32.30
CA TRP A 305 -19.46 -1.70 -32.59
C TRP A 305 -19.76 -0.76 -31.40
N THR A 306 -20.82 -1.00 -30.64
CA THR A 306 -21.13 -0.18 -29.45
C THR A 306 -20.14 -0.44 -28.32
N GLY A 307 -19.68 -1.69 -28.14
CA GLY A 307 -18.61 -2.01 -27.21
C GLY A 307 -17.32 -1.28 -27.53
N ASP A 308 -16.90 -1.31 -28.80
CA ASP A 308 -15.72 -0.60 -29.27
C ASP A 308 -15.82 0.92 -29.08
N PHE A 309 -17.01 1.50 -29.34
CA PHE A 309 -17.28 2.93 -29.17
C PHE A 309 -17.20 3.40 -27.73
N PHE A 310 -17.63 2.55 -26.77
CA PHE A 310 -17.60 2.87 -25.34
C PHE A 310 -16.35 2.38 -24.60
N ALA A 311 -15.51 1.58 -25.27
CA ALA A 311 -14.26 1.08 -24.67
C ALA A 311 -13.39 2.23 -24.13
N GLY A 312 -12.83 2.01 -22.94
CA GLY A 312 -11.95 2.99 -22.29
C GLY A 312 -12.64 4.23 -21.70
N ARG A 313 -13.98 4.33 -21.79
CA ARG A 313 -14.70 5.44 -21.19
C ARG A 313 -14.96 5.19 -19.70
N CYS A 314 -14.84 6.25 -18.90
CA CYS A 314 -15.28 6.22 -17.53
C CYS A 314 -16.81 6.13 -17.48
N LEU A 315 -17.33 5.08 -16.84
CA LEU A 315 -18.77 4.78 -16.77
C LEU A 315 -19.41 5.51 -15.59
N MET A 316 -18.69 5.57 -14.46
CA MET A 316 -19.16 6.19 -13.24
C MET A 316 -18.02 6.63 -12.32
N GLU A 317 -18.35 7.42 -11.33
CA GLU A 317 -17.56 7.61 -10.11
C GLU A 317 -18.24 6.91 -8.96
N PHE A 318 -17.44 6.36 -8.03
CA PHE A 318 -17.94 5.70 -6.83
C PHE A 318 -17.41 6.42 -5.60
N LYS A 319 -18.31 6.93 -4.73
CA LYS A 319 -17.97 7.75 -3.58
C LYS A 319 -17.91 6.96 -2.27
N LYS A 320 -18.98 6.24 -1.97
CA LYS A 320 -19.15 5.50 -0.72
C LYS A 320 -20.29 4.50 -0.82
N PHE A 321 -20.34 3.61 0.15
CA PHE A 321 -21.44 2.67 0.31
C PHE A 321 -21.71 2.33 1.77
N VAL A 322 -22.91 1.78 2.04
CA VAL A 322 -23.30 1.30 3.38
C VAL A 322 -24.38 0.22 3.24
N PHE A 323 -24.32 -0.76 4.14
CA PHE A 323 -25.39 -1.75 4.27
C PHE A 323 -26.34 -1.38 5.40
N MET A 324 -27.59 -1.82 5.28
CA MET A 324 -28.60 -1.69 6.32
C MET A 324 -29.37 -3.00 6.47
N LYS A 325 -29.62 -3.38 7.71
CA LYS A 325 -30.41 -4.56 8.10
C LYS A 325 -31.90 -4.38 7.80
#